data_435ef50f7ee12c7be5914ed81e4f9737
#
_entry.id   435ef50f7ee12c7be5914ed81e4f9737
#
_cell.length_a   1.000
_cell.length_b   1.000
_cell.length_c   1.000
_cell.angle_alpha   90.00
_cell.angle_beta   90.00
_cell.angle_gamma   90.00
#
_symmetry.space_group_name_H-M   'P 1'
#
loop_
_entity.id
_entity.type
_entity.pdbx_description
1 polymer ?
#
loop_
_entity_poly.entity_id
_entity_poly.type
_entity_poly.pdbx_seq_one_letter_code
_entity_poly.pdbx_strand_id
1 'polypeptide(L)'
;VHHFGNVKAFCECSPDQMRKTGLLSRTELNRFENMTLDECYGIIDQCENLGYNIITPNDSNYPKRLAQIPNPPAVLYVKGEFPDFDDNVAIAMVGTRKCSENGRAIARELARRLTEAGAIIVSGGAKGIDASSHVGALRAGGKTFAVLGCGINYPYLQINAELRRDISENGALISEYPPNFPSSKFTFPIRNRIISGLCLGTVVVEAVQGSGSLITVDHALEQGRDIFVIPGEISDPLYEGSNRLIRDGAIAITTPADILCEYNCYYPHRLNLEGAELPIAFSDAPTQDELDEIITPEFETEFGHTPKIRTDLSSLSADARLLYERFSVSKVDAFDIV
;
A
#
# COMPACT_ATOMS: atom_id res chain seq x y z
N VAL A 1 21.06 3.82 12.37
CA VAL A 1 21.66 5.12 12.00
C VAL A 1 21.72 6.05 13.20
N HIS A 2 20.63 6.26 13.95
CA HIS A 2 20.64 7.14 15.14
C HIS A 2 21.76 6.83 16.15
N HIS A 3 22.04 5.53 16.40
CA HIS A 3 23.10 5.10 17.30
C HIS A 3 24.51 5.46 16.77
N PHE A 4 24.69 5.45 15.47
CA PHE A 4 25.99 5.71 14.81
C PHE A 4 26.16 7.15 14.32
N GLY A 5 25.11 7.97 14.46
CA GLY A 5 25.09 9.38 14.02
C GLY A 5 24.86 9.56 12.52
N ASN A 6 25.39 8.70 11.67
CA ASN A 6 25.17 8.75 10.21
C ASN A 6 25.30 7.37 9.55
N VAL A 7 24.86 7.28 8.30
CA VAL A 7 24.87 6.03 7.50
C VAL A 7 26.29 5.53 7.25
N LYS A 8 27.24 6.42 7.01
CA LYS A 8 28.64 6.05 6.77
C LYS A 8 29.25 5.32 7.96
N ALA A 9 29.08 5.87 9.17
CA ALA A 9 29.56 5.25 10.40
C ALA A 9 28.86 3.90 10.67
N PHE A 10 27.59 3.77 10.30
CA PHE A 10 26.87 2.48 10.35
C PHE A 10 27.48 1.46 9.39
N CYS A 11 27.76 1.83 8.13
CA CYS A 11 28.33 0.93 7.12
C CYS A 11 29.78 0.55 7.42
N GLU A 12 30.56 1.44 8.04
CA GLU A 12 31.94 1.22 8.44
C GLU A 12 32.07 0.45 9.77
N CYS A 13 30.98 0.22 10.47
CA CYS A 13 30.95 -0.51 11.73
C CYS A 13 31.30 -2.00 11.51
N SER A 14 32.23 -2.52 12.31
CA SER A 14 32.56 -3.94 12.23
C SER A 14 31.42 -4.80 12.78
N PRO A 15 31.28 -6.07 12.30
CA PRO A 15 30.29 -7.01 12.83
C PRO A 15 30.35 -7.18 14.36
N ASP A 16 31.55 -7.18 14.94
CA ASP A 16 31.71 -7.29 16.40
C ASP A 16 31.25 -6.06 17.16
N GLN A 17 31.46 -4.87 16.59
CA GLN A 17 30.90 -3.65 17.14
C GLN A 17 29.36 -3.65 17.04
N MET A 18 28.82 -4.08 15.90
CA MET A 18 27.37 -4.19 15.70
C MET A 18 26.72 -5.19 16.67
N ARG A 19 27.35 -6.36 16.90
CA ARG A 19 26.88 -7.33 17.91
C ARG A 19 26.78 -6.73 19.32
N LYS A 20 27.77 -5.92 19.72
CA LYS A 20 27.80 -5.28 21.04
C LYS A 20 26.68 -4.26 21.25
N THR A 21 26.14 -3.68 20.18
CA THR A 21 25.04 -2.73 20.30
C THR A 21 23.71 -3.39 20.69
N GLY A 22 23.52 -4.67 20.37
CA GLY A 22 22.26 -5.38 20.57
C GLY A 22 21.10 -4.85 19.71
N LEU A 23 21.37 -3.97 18.74
CA LEU A 23 20.33 -3.31 17.90
C LEU A 23 19.76 -4.22 16.82
N LEU A 24 20.52 -5.21 16.37
CA LEU A 24 20.12 -6.13 15.31
C LEU A 24 19.78 -7.49 15.90
N SER A 25 18.70 -8.09 15.41
CA SER A 25 18.42 -9.51 15.62
C SER A 25 19.52 -10.38 15.01
N ARG A 26 19.57 -11.64 15.41
CA ARG A 26 20.56 -12.59 14.85
C ARG A 26 20.48 -12.70 13.32
N THR A 27 19.27 -12.65 12.77
CA THR A 27 19.05 -12.72 11.31
C THR A 27 19.53 -11.46 10.60
N GLU A 28 19.25 -10.30 11.17
CA GLU A 28 19.69 -9.00 10.62
C GLU A 28 21.20 -8.84 10.72
N LEU A 29 21.79 -9.27 11.83
CA LEU A 29 23.25 -9.28 12.00
C LEU A 29 23.91 -10.16 10.95
N ASN A 30 23.39 -11.36 10.70
CA ASN A 30 23.91 -12.25 9.67
C ASN A 30 23.82 -11.64 8.25
N ARG A 31 22.75 -10.90 7.97
CA ARG A 31 22.61 -10.14 6.70
C ARG A 31 23.63 -9.01 6.63
N PHE A 32 23.82 -8.26 7.71
CA PHE A 32 24.80 -7.19 7.78
C PHE A 32 26.24 -7.71 7.55
N GLU A 33 26.58 -8.85 8.15
CA GLU A 33 27.90 -9.49 8.00
C GLU A 33 28.18 -9.97 6.57
N ASN A 34 27.16 -10.36 5.83
CA ASN A 34 27.28 -10.89 4.47
C ASN A 34 26.97 -9.86 3.38
N MET A 35 26.59 -8.63 3.72
CA MET A 35 26.33 -7.58 2.76
C MET A 35 27.63 -7.06 2.15
N THR A 36 27.68 -6.98 0.83
CA THR A 36 28.82 -6.44 0.10
C THR A 36 28.48 -5.11 -0.58
N LEU A 37 29.46 -4.23 -0.75
CA LEU A 37 29.27 -2.99 -1.50
C LEU A 37 28.95 -3.28 -2.99
N ASP A 38 29.46 -4.35 -3.55
CA ASP A 38 29.17 -4.74 -4.94
C ASP A 38 27.69 -5.06 -5.15
N GLU A 39 27.03 -5.69 -4.16
CA GLU A 39 25.57 -5.90 -4.21
C GLU A 39 24.80 -4.56 -4.21
N CYS A 40 25.27 -3.59 -3.40
CA CYS A 40 24.67 -2.26 -3.37
C CYS A 40 24.85 -1.52 -4.71
N TYR A 41 26.04 -1.56 -5.30
CA TYR A 41 26.30 -0.99 -6.62
C TYR A 41 25.47 -1.68 -7.70
N GLY A 42 25.34 -3.02 -7.64
CA GLY A 42 24.48 -3.76 -8.55
C GLY A 42 22.99 -3.35 -8.50
N ILE A 43 22.49 -2.97 -7.31
CA ILE A 43 21.12 -2.43 -7.17
C ILE A 43 21.03 -1.04 -7.81
N ILE A 44 22.03 -0.17 -7.61
CA ILE A 44 22.08 1.17 -8.21
C ILE A 44 22.09 1.07 -9.74
N ASP A 45 23.01 0.29 -10.29
CA ASP A 45 23.12 0.05 -11.73
C ASP A 45 21.81 -0.52 -12.31
N GLN A 46 21.14 -1.41 -11.57
CA GLN A 46 19.85 -1.94 -11.98
C GLN A 46 18.77 -0.85 -12.01
N CYS A 47 18.74 0.03 -11.02
CA CYS A 47 17.79 1.15 -10.98
C CYS A 47 18.02 2.11 -12.15
N GLU A 48 19.28 2.44 -12.44
CA GLU A 48 19.65 3.29 -13.58
C GLU A 48 19.20 2.67 -14.92
N ASN A 49 19.48 1.38 -15.12
CA ASN A 49 19.07 0.65 -16.33
C ASN A 49 17.55 0.55 -16.50
N LEU A 50 16.78 0.50 -15.39
CA LEU A 50 15.32 0.46 -15.39
C LEU A 50 14.66 1.85 -15.38
N GLY A 51 15.45 2.93 -15.32
CA GLY A 51 14.97 4.30 -15.22
C GLY A 51 14.24 4.58 -13.89
N TYR A 52 14.68 3.95 -12.79
CA TYR A 52 14.11 4.17 -11.46
C TYR A 52 14.91 5.21 -10.70
N ASN A 53 14.22 6.12 -10.03
CA ASN A 53 14.82 7.05 -9.09
C ASN A 53 15.01 6.38 -7.72
N ILE A 54 16.13 6.67 -7.06
CA ILE A 54 16.39 6.29 -5.67
C ILE A 54 16.29 7.57 -4.85
N ILE A 55 15.42 7.58 -3.84
CA ILE A 55 15.17 8.74 -2.98
C ILE A 55 15.46 8.34 -1.53
N THR A 56 16.24 9.15 -0.84
CA THR A 56 16.66 8.93 0.55
C THR A 56 16.25 10.11 1.44
N PRO A 57 16.23 9.98 2.77
CA PRO A 57 15.95 11.08 3.68
C PRO A 57 16.86 12.30 3.56
N ASN A 58 18.01 12.19 2.86
CA ASN A 58 18.93 13.29 2.62
C ASN A 58 18.57 14.10 1.36
N ASP A 59 17.68 13.58 0.53
CA ASP A 59 17.27 14.25 -0.71
C ASP A 59 16.19 15.30 -0.42
N SER A 60 16.25 16.42 -1.11
CA SER A 60 15.35 17.55 -0.91
C SER A 60 13.88 17.25 -1.24
N ASN A 61 13.65 16.25 -2.08
CA ASN A 61 12.32 15.77 -2.48
C ASN A 61 11.79 14.61 -1.61
N TYR A 62 12.53 14.17 -0.57
CA TYR A 62 11.98 13.23 0.39
C TYR A 62 10.91 13.92 1.25
N PRO A 63 9.67 13.41 1.30
CA PRO A 63 8.57 14.09 1.97
C PRO A 63 8.82 14.25 3.48
N LYS A 64 8.71 15.48 4.00
CA LYS A 64 8.88 15.77 5.43
C LYS A 64 7.87 15.00 6.28
N ARG A 65 6.62 14.92 5.77
CA ARG A 65 5.57 14.14 6.45
C ARG A 65 5.89 12.66 6.56
N LEU A 66 6.60 12.09 5.58
CA LEU A 66 7.07 10.70 5.63
C LEU A 66 8.27 10.54 6.55
N ALA A 67 9.16 11.54 6.62
CA ALA A 67 10.31 11.52 7.54
C ALA A 67 9.90 11.50 9.02
N GLN A 68 8.68 11.94 9.34
CA GLN A 68 8.16 12.07 10.70
C GLN A 68 7.41 10.82 11.20
N ILE A 69 7.15 9.82 10.35
CA ILE A 69 6.43 8.62 10.79
C ILE A 69 7.33 7.71 11.67
N PRO A 70 6.74 6.86 12.51
CA PRO A 70 7.47 5.77 13.11
C PRO A 70 8.12 4.88 12.03
N ASN A 71 9.46 4.66 12.14
CA ASN A 71 10.25 3.88 11.18
C ASN A 71 10.12 4.36 9.72
N PRO A 72 10.55 5.61 9.40
CA PRO A 72 10.52 6.10 8.03
C PRO A 72 11.41 5.23 7.12
N PRO A 73 11.02 5.02 5.83
CA PRO A 73 11.84 4.25 4.90
C PRO A 73 13.19 4.94 4.65
N ALA A 74 14.28 4.18 4.79
CA ALA A 74 15.63 4.68 4.54
C ALA A 74 15.90 4.92 3.05
N VAL A 75 15.18 4.23 2.18
CA VAL A 75 15.29 4.31 0.72
C VAL A 75 13.91 4.12 0.11
N LEU A 76 13.60 4.90 -0.90
CA LEU A 76 12.46 4.69 -1.79
C LEU A 76 12.97 4.48 -3.20
N TYR A 77 12.52 3.41 -3.84
CA TYR A 77 12.66 3.16 -5.27
C TYR A 77 11.39 3.66 -5.95
N VAL A 78 11.55 4.48 -7.00
CA VAL A 78 10.44 5.15 -7.66
C VAL A 78 10.52 4.97 -9.17
N LYS A 79 9.44 4.50 -9.77
CA LYS A 79 9.25 4.48 -11.22
C LYS A 79 8.13 5.45 -11.58
N GLY A 80 8.43 6.47 -12.35
CA GLY A 80 7.52 7.55 -12.72
C GLY A 80 7.92 8.88 -12.10
N GLU A 81 6.99 9.83 -12.05
CA GLU A 81 7.21 11.17 -11.53
C GLU A 81 6.85 11.24 -10.03
N PHE A 82 7.83 11.52 -9.18
CA PHE A 82 7.63 11.68 -7.73
C PHE A 82 7.31 13.15 -7.43
N PRO A 83 6.13 13.45 -6.87
CA PRO A 83 5.71 14.84 -6.64
C PRO A 83 6.31 15.39 -5.36
N ASP A 84 6.19 16.69 -5.17
CA ASP A 84 6.32 17.28 -3.84
C ASP A 84 5.06 16.94 -3.02
N PHE A 85 5.13 15.86 -2.25
CA PHE A 85 4.02 15.43 -1.40
C PHE A 85 3.66 16.49 -0.36
N ASP A 86 4.62 17.27 0.13
CA ASP A 86 4.39 18.25 1.19
C ASP A 86 3.59 19.46 0.69
N ASP A 87 3.65 19.76 -0.60
CA ASP A 87 2.88 20.82 -1.26
C ASP A 87 1.58 20.32 -1.91
N ASN A 88 1.23 19.04 -1.74
CA ASN A 88 0.01 18.46 -2.32
C ASN A 88 -0.91 17.85 -1.25
N VAL A 89 -2.21 17.86 -1.54
CA VAL A 89 -3.21 17.15 -0.74
C VAL A 89 -3.24 15.69 -1.20
N ALA A 90 -2.46 14.88 -0.51
CA ALA A 90 -2.41 13.45 -0.76
C ALA A 90 -3.39 12.72 0.15
N ILE A 91 -4.27 11.91 -0.43
CA ILE A 91 -5.28 11.12 0.26
C ILE A 91 -5.02 9.64 0.01
N ALA A 92 -4.85 8.87 1.08
CA ALA A 92 -4.80 7.42 1.00
C ALA A 92 -6.21 6.86 0.82
N MET A 93 -6.40 5.93 -0.11
CA MET A 93 -7.66 5.19 -0.25
C MET A 93 -7.39 3.70 -0.08
N VAL A 94 -8.07 3.09 0.88
CA VAL A 94 -7.86 1.69 1.25
C VAL A 94 -9.18 0.96 1.48
N GLY A 95 -9.13 -0.37 1.40
CA GLY A 95 -10.29 -1.21 1.68
C GLY A 95 -10.04 -2.67 1.37
N THR A 96 -11.11 -3.45 1.43
CA THR A 96 -11.03 -4.89 1.18
C THR A 96 -10.67 -5.21 -0.27
N ARG A 97 -9.92 -6.30 -0.46
CA ARG A 97 -9.61 -6.87 -1.78
C ARG A 97 -10.82 -7.54 -2.43
N LYS A 98 -11.75 -8.05 -1.59
CA LYS A 98 -13.00 -8.70 -2.00
C LYS A 98 -14.17 -7.71 -1.73
N CYS A 99 -14.15 -6.59 -2.40
CA CYS A 99 -15.16 -5.55 -2.24
C CYS A 99 -16.40 -5.84 -3.08
N SER A 100 -17.53 -5.21 -2.69
CA SER A 100 -18.75 -5.22 -3.49
C SER A 100 -18.58 -4.40 -4.77
N GLU A 101 -19.48 -4.58 -5.74
CA GLU A 101 -19.53 -3.72 -6.93
C GLU A 101 -19.86 -2.27 -6.53
N ASN A 102 -20.70 -2.08 -5.53
CA ASN A 102 -20.99 -0.77 -4.97
C ASN A 102 -19.73 -0.12 -4.36
N GLY A 103 -18.96 -0.87 -3.57
CA GLY A 103 -17.69 -0.39 -3.01
C GLY A 103 -16.67 -0.01 -4.07
N ARG A 104 -16.58 -0.77 -5.17
CA ARG A 104 -15.74 -0.42 -6.33
C ARG A 104 -16.18 0.88 -6.99
N ALA A 105 -17.48 1.03 -7.21
CA ALA A 105 -18.07 2.22 -7.82
C ALA A 105 -17.83 3.46 -6.94
N ILE A 106 -18.06 3.33 -5.62
CA ILE A 106 -17.79 4.39 -4.65
C ILE A 106 -16.29 4.78 -4.68
N ALA A 107 -15.39 3.81 -4.57
CA ALA A 107 -13.96 4.07 -4.55
C ALA A 107 -13.50 4.80 -5.80
N ARG A 108 -13.99 4.37 -6.97
CA ARG A 108 -13.66 4.97 -8.27
C ARG A 108 -14.18 6.40 -8.38
N GLU A 109 -15.45 6.60 -8.07
CA GLU A 109 -16.09 7.91 -8.19
C GLU A 109 -15.52 8.92 -7.18
N LEU A 110 -15.33 8.50 -5.93
CA LEU A 110 -14.70 9.33 -4.91
C LEU A 110 -13.26 9.73 -5.33
N ALA A 111 -12.45 8.76 -5.76
CA ALA A 111 -11.10 9.03 -6.23
C ALA A 111 -11.08 9.99 -7.44
N ARG A 112 -11.99 9.79 -8.41
CA ARG A 112 -12.14 10.67 -9.57
C ARG A 112 -12.40 12.11 -9.13
N ARG A 113 -13.39 12.32 -8.27
CA ARG A 113 -13.82 13.65 -7.82
C ARG A 113 -12.80 14.33 -6.91
N LEU A 114 -12.13 13.57 -6.02
CA LEU A 114 -11.01 14.10 -5.24
C LEU A 114 -9.88 14.58 -6.15
N THR A 115 -9.60 13.82 -7.21
CA THR A 115 -8.56 14.16 -8.17
C THR A 115 -8.95 15.39 -9.02
N GLU A 116 -10.18 15.48 -9.50
CA GLU A 116 -10.70 16.67 -10.20
C GLU A 116 -10.63 17.93 -9.34
N ALA A 117 -10.80 17.78 -8.03
CA ALA A 117 -10.66 18.85 -7.07
C ALA A 117 -9.19 19.18 -6.72
N GLY A 118 -8.19 18.48 -7.30
CA GLY A 118 -6.77 18.76 -7.13
C GLY A 118 -6.05 17.90 -6.09
N ALA A 119 -6.74 16.96 -5.43
CA ALA A 119 -6.07 15.99 -4.55
C ALA A 119 -5.36 14.91 -5.37
N ILE A 120 -4.31 14.32 -4.79
CA ILE A 120 -3.61 13.16 -5.35
C ILE A 120 -3.96 11.89 -4.55
N ILE A 121 -4.14 10.79 -5.26
CA ILE A 121 -4.57 9.52 -4.66
C ILE A 121 -3.37 8.60 -4.45
N VAL A 122 -3.24 8.08 -3.24
CA VAL A 122 -2.22 7.09 -2.88
C VAL A 122 -2.90 5.81 -2.44
N SER A 123 -2.45 4.67 -2.93
CA SER A 123 -2.97 3.38 -2.49
C SER A 123 -1.91 2.27 -2.62
N GLY A 124 -2.30 1.03 -2.36
CA GLY A 124 -1.39 -0.11 -2.34
C GLY A 124 -1.28 -0.88 -3.66
N GLY A 125 -2.08 -0.55 -4.67
CA GLY A 125 -2.11 -1.29 -5.93
C GLY A 125 -2.63 -2.72 -5.82
N ALA A 126 -3.32 -3.08 -4.75
CA ALA A 126 -3.97 -4.38 -4.59
C ALA A 126 -5.26 -4.46 -5.43
N LYS A 127 -5.87 -5.66 -5.49
CA LYS A 127 -7.21 -5.82 -6.07
C LYS A 127 -8.26 -5.08 -5.24
N GLY A 128 -9.44 -4.85 -5.79
CA GLY A 128 -10.59 -4.29 -5.08
C GLY A 128 -10.50 -2.78 -4.94
N ILE A 129 -10.63 -2.26 -3.73
CA ILE A 129 -10.70 -0.82 -3.47
C ILE A 129 -9.46 -0.08 -3.98
N ASP A 130 -8.25 -0.60 -3.74
CA ASP A 130 -7.02 0.05 -4.19
C ASP A 130 -7.01 0.26 -5.71
N ALA A 131 -7.27 -0.80 -6.49
CA ALA A 131 -7.30 -0.72 -7.95
C ALA A 131 -8.39 0.24 -8.43
N SER A 132 -9.59 0.19 -7.84
CA SER A 132 -10.70 1.07 -8.20
C SER A 132 -10.37 2.55 -7.94
N SER A 133 -9.67 2.84 -6.85
CA SER A 133 -9.22 4.20 -6.52
C SER A 133 -8.21 4.73 -7.55
N HIS A 134 -7.23 3.91 -7.94
CA HIS A 134 -6.29 4.28 -8.99
C HIS A 134 -6.99 4.54 -10.33
N VAL A 135 -7.91 3.66 -10.72
CA VAL A 135 -8.72 3.84 -11.96
C VAL A 135 -9.51 5.14 -11.91
N GLY A 136 -10.12 5.47 -10.77
CA GLY A 136 -10.84 6.73 -10.60
C GLY A 136 -9.95 7.95 -10.83
N ALA A 137 -8.78 8.00 -10.21
CA ALA A 137 -7.82 9.08 -10.37
C ALA A 137 -7.30 9.21 -11.82
N LEU A 138 -6.98 8.09 -12.47
CA LEU A 138 -6.54 8.07 -13.86
C LEU A 138 -7.63 8.56 -14.83
N ARG A 139 -8.91 8.20 -14.60
CA ARG A 139 -10.04 8.69 -15.39
C ARG A 139 -10.25 10.20 -15.27
N ALA A 140 -9.88 10.79 -14.15
CA ALA A 140 -9.86 12.23 -13.97
C ALA A 140 -8.68 12.93 -14.66
N GLY A 141 -7.78 12.17 -15.30
CA GLY A 141 -6.55 12.70 -15.89
C GLY A 141 -5.52 13.19 -14.87
N GLY A 142 -5.67 12.80 -13.61
CA GLY A 142 -4.79 13.25 -12.53
C GLY A 142 -3.76 12.21 -12.11
N LYS A 143 -2.95 12.57 -11.10
CA LYS A 143 -1.84 11.76 -10.64
C LYS A 143 -2.27 10.79 -9.53
N THR A 144 -1.78 9.55 -9.61
CA THR A 144 -1.98 8.55 -8.56
C THR A 144 -0.70 7.77 -8.30
N PHE A 145 -0.53 7.30 -7.06
CA PHE A 145 0.71 6.72 -6.58
C PHE A 145 0.44 5.38 -5.90
N ALA A 146 1.06 4.33 -6.45
CA ALA A 146 0.96 3.00 -5.85
C ALA A 146 2.22 2.67 -5.06
N VAL A 147 2.07 2.50 -3.75
CA VAL A 147 3.13 1.99 -2.89
C VAL A 147 3.08 0.47 -2.92
N LEU A 148 4.18 -0.22 -3.22
CA LEU A 148 4.22 -1.66 -3.41
C LEU A 148 4.87 -2.36 -2.21
N GLY A 149 4.37 -3.54 -1.86
CA GLY A 149 4.96 -4.42 -0.84
C GLY A 149 5.99 -5.42 -1.41
N CYS A 150 6.55 -5.11 -2.57
CA CYS A 150 7.60 -5.88 -3.26
C CYS A 150 8.40 -4.94 -4.15
N GLY A 151 9.49 -5.41 -4.74
CA GLY A 151 10.21 -4.66 -5.75
C GLY A 151 9.32 -4.30 -6.94
N ILE A 152 9.54 -3.12 -7.52
CA ILE A 152 8.70 -2.60 -8.62
C ILE A 152 8.70 -3.53 -9.84
N ASN A 153 9.83 -4.17 -10.11
CA ASN A 153 10.00 -5.09 -11.23
C ASN A 153 9.57 -6.53 -10.92
N TYR A 154 9.21 -6.82 -9.66
CA TYR A 154 8.76 -8.15 -9.29
C TYR A 154 7.36 -8.44 -9.88
N PRO A 155 7.14 -9.59 -10.55
CA PRO A 155 5.88 -9.92 -11.22
C PRO A 155 4.79 -10.32 -10.22
N TYR A 156 4.34 -9.37 -9.40
CA TYR A 156 3.26 -9.54 -8.45
C TYR A 156 1.96 -8.96 -8.99
N LEU A 157 0.84 -9.67 -8.83
CA LEU A 157 -0.49 -9.29 -9.33
C LEU A 157 -0.45 -8.88 -10.81
N GLN A 158 -0.15 -9.82 -11.69
CA GLN A 158 -0.09 -9.57 -13.14
C GLN A 158 -1.40 -9.03 -13.72
N ILE A 159 -2.54 -9.39 -13.12
CA ILE A 159 -3.85 -8.84 -13.48
C ILE A 159 -3.90 -7.29 -13.40
N ASN A 160 -3.08 -6.68 -12.55
CA ASN A 160 -2.96 -5.23 -12.43
C ASN A 160 -1.74 -4.69 -13.19
N ALA A 161 -1.14 -5.45 -14.13
CA ALA A 161 0.08 -5.03 -14.81
C ALA A 161 -0.14 -3.78 -15.67
N GLU A 162 -1.25 -3.71 -16.40
CA GLU A 162 -1.63 -2.54 -17.20
C GLU A 162 -1.91 -1.34 -16.30
N LEU A 163 -2.71 -1.52 -15.26
CA LEU A 163 -2.97 -0.46 -14.29
C LEU A 163 -1.67 0.06 -13.67
N ARG A 164 -0.72 -0.81 -13.34
CA ARG A 164 0.59 -0.40 -12.81
C ARG A 164 1.42 0.39 -13.83
N ARG A 165 1.34 0.03 -15.12
CA ARG A 165 1.95 0.81 -16.20
C ARG A 165 1.33 2.20 -16.26
N ASP A 166 0.00 2.29 -16.31
CA ASP A 166 -0.72 3.56 -16.39
C ASP A 166 -0.45 4.45 -15.16
N ILE A 167 -0.37 3.86 -13.96
CA ILE A 167 0.05 4.57 -12.74
C ILE A 167 1.48 5.11 -12.90
N SER A 168 2.42 4.33 -13.47
CA SER A 168 3.80 4.78 -13.63
C SER A 168 3.97 5.88 -14.68
N GLU A 169 3.04 5.98 -15.63
CA GLU A 169 3.03 7.01 -16.66
C GLU A 169 2.34 8.30 -16.21
N ASN A 170 1.36 8.22 -15.31
CA ASN A 170 0.57 9.35 -14.81
C ASN A 170 0.78 9.65 -13.31
N GLY A 171 1.87 9.18 -12.75
CA GLY A 171 2.23 9.30 -11.35
C GLY A 171 3.47 8.47 -11.06
N ALA A 172 3.45 7.60 -10.04
CA ALA A 172 4.57 6.70 -9.79
C ALA A 172 4.19 5.40 -9.08
N LEU A 173 5.02 4.38 -9.32
CA LEU A 173 5.14 3.21 -8.46
C LEU A 173 6.26 3.47 -7.45
N ILE A 174 5.99 3.21 -6.19
CA ILE A 174 6.90 3.48 -5.07
C ILE A 174 7.14 2.18 -4.31
N SER A 175 8.37 1.89 -3.94
CA SER A 175 8.70 0.75 -3.10
C SER A 175 9.86 1.04 -2.16
N GLU A 176 9.84 0.48 -0.96
CA GLU A 176 10.98 0.43 -0.04
C GLU A 176 11.94 -0.72 -0.38
N TYR A 177 11.53 -1.62 -1.26
CA TYR A 177 12.27 -2.83 -1.59
C TYR A 177 13.01 -2.69 -2.92
N PRO A 178 14.22 -3.29 -3.06
CA PRO A 178 14.98 -3.29 -4.32
C PRO A 178 14.15 -3.82 -5.50
N PRO A 179 14.50 -3.47 -6.75
CA PRO A 179 13.64 -3.70 -7.93
C PRO A 179 13.03 -5.09 -8.10
N ASN A 180 13.77 -6.14 -7.79
CA ASN A 180 13.33 -7.54 -7.96
C ASN A 180 12.98 -8.24 -6.65
N PHE A 181 12.87 -7.49 -5.55
CA PHE A 181 12.58 -8.09 -4.24
C PHE A 181 11.21 -8.79 -4.24
N PRO A 182 11.11 -10.06 -3.79
CA PRO A 182 9.87 -10.81 -3.84
C PRO A 182 8.83 -10.30 -2.84
N SER A 183 7.56 -10.48 -3.18
CA SER A 183 6.46 -10.21 -2.25
C SER A 183 6.40 -11.28 -1.15
N SER A 184 5.98 -10.88 0.04
CA SER A 184 5.69 -11.80 1.13
C SER A 184 4.51 -11.30 1.97
N LYS A 185 3.91 -12.20 2.77
CA LYS A 185 2.84 -11.82 3.69
C LYS A 185 3.26 -10.78 4.73
N PHE A 186 4.55 -10.63 4.99
CA PHE A 186 5.09 -9.68 5.95
C PHE A 186 5.37 -8.30 5.34
N THR A 187 5.65 -8.22 4.04
CA THR A 187 6.01 -6.95 3.39
C THR A 187 4.82 -6.02 3.19
N PHE A 188 3.61 -6.57 3.02
CA PHE A 188 2.40 -5.76 2.81
C PHE A 188 2.00 -4.96 4.05
N PRO A 189 1.89 -5.55 5.26
CA PRO A 189 1.62 -4.78 6.48
C PRO A 189 2.67 -3.69 6.75
N ILE A 190 3.96 -4.02 6.57
CA ILE A 190 5.07 -3.07 6.77
C ILE A 190 4.95 -1.89 5.80
N ARG A 191 4.64 -2.16 4.52
CA ARG A 191 4.47 -1.14 3.49
C ARG A 191 3.35 -0.14 3.82
N ASN A 192 2.27 -0.59 4.47
CA ASN A 192 1.08 0.23 4.70
C ASN A 192 1.39 1.52 5.46
N ARG A 193 2.43 1.54 6.33
CA ARG A 193 2.89 2.76 7.00
C ARG A 193 3.36 3.85 6.04
N ILE A 194 3.83 3.46 4.85
CA ILE A 194 4.27 4.41 3.82
C ILE A 194 3.08 4.99 3.08
N ILE A 195 2.01 4.20 2.85
CA ILE A 195 0.77 4.70 2.24
C ILE A 195 0.21 5.84 3.10
N SER A 196 -0.06 5.58 4.38
CA SER A 196 -0.56 6.60 5.29
C SER A 196 0.44 7.72 5.53
N GLY A 197 1.75 7.40 5.59
CA GLY A 197 2.82 8.36 5.83
C GLY A 197 2.99 9.41 4.74
N LEU A 198 2.68 9.08 3.50
CA LEU A 198 2.68 10.02 2.36
C LEU A 198 1.45 10.92 2.34
N CYS A 199 0.39 10.60 3.10
CA CYS A 199 -0.90 11.24 3.01
C CYS A 199 -1.22 12.13 4.21
N LEU A 200 -2.18 13.02 4.03
CA LEU A 200 -2.77 13.83 5.10
C LEU A 200 -3.88 13.05 5.82
N GLY A 201 -4.67 12.30 5.07
CA GLY A 201 -5.74 11.48 5.59
C GLY A 201 -5.87 10.15 4.84
N THR A 202 -6.60 9.21 5.46
CA THR A 202 -6.86 7.88 4.93
C THR A 202 -8.36 7.64 4.86
N VAL A 203 -8.85 7.31 3.67
CA VAL A 203 -10.25 6.93 3.40
C VAL A 203 -10.38 5.43 3.41
N VAL A 204 -11.30 4.91 4.21
CA VAL A 204 -11.71 3.51 4.24
C VAL A 204 -13.06 3.38 3.54
N VAL A 205 -13.12 2.65 2.43
CA VAL A 205 -14.36 2.49 1.65
C VAL A 205 -15.17 1.29 2.16
N GLU A 206 -14.59 0.11 2.15
CA GLU A 206 -15.15 -1.11 2.72
C GLU A 206 -14.06 -1.83 3.50
N ALA A 207 -14.36 -2.21 4.74
CA ALA A 207 -13.45 -2.99 5.56
C ALA A 207 -14.22 -3.99 6.43
N VAL A 208 -13.95 -5.27 6.22
CA VAL A 208 -14.39 -6.33 7.13
C VAL A 208 -13.56 -6.23 8.41
N GLN A 209 -14.13 -6.64 9.54
CA GLN A 209 -13.38 -6.70 10.79
C GLN A 209 -12.14 -7.61 10.63
N GLY A 210 -10.97 -7.12 11.06
CA GLY A 210 -9.69 -7.84 10.91
C GLY A 210 -9.06 -7.79 9.51
N SER A 211 -9.60 -6.96 8.60
CA SER A 211 -9.04 -6.81 7.26
C SER A 211 -7.66 -6.13 7.30
N GLY A 212 -6.78 -6.50 6.34
CA GLY A 212 -5.45 -5.90 6.22
C GLY A 212 -5.46 -4.39 5.94
N SER A 213 -6.58 -3.81 5.46
CA SER A 213 -6.75 -2.37 5.31
C SER A 213 -6.80 -1.63 6.65
N LEU A 214 -7.29 -2.29 7.72
CA LEU A 214 -7.32 -1.71 9.07
C LEU A 214 -5.90 -1.52 9.63
N ILE A 215 -4.92 -2.31 9.19
CA ILE A 215 -3.50 -2.09 9.54
C ILE A 215 -3.02 -0.73 9.02
N THR A 216 -3.52 -0.29 7.86
CA THR A 216 -3.19 1.05 7.34
C THR A 216 -3.83 2.14 8.21
N VAL A 217 -5.03 1.89 8.73
CA VAL A 217 -5.71 2.80 9.67
C VAL A 217 -4.93 2.91 10.99
N ASP A 218 -4.47 1.78 11.53
CA ASP A 218 -3.65 1.79 12.75
C ASP A 218 -2.38 2.63 12.56
N HIS A 219 -1.68 2.45 11.43
CA HIS A 219 -0.53 3.30 11.09
C HIS A 219 -0.91 4.76 10.91
N ALA A 220 -2.02 5.06 10.25
CA ALA A 220 -2.49 6.43 10.05
C ALA A 220 -2.76 7.12 11.40
N LEU A 221 -3.42 6.43 12.35
CA LEU A 221 -3.66 6.94 13.70
C LEU A 221 -2.36 7.19 14.47
N GLU A 222 -1.41 6.24 14.44
CA GLU A 222 -0.08 6.41 15.05
C GLU A 222 0.70 7.60 14.47
N GLN A 223 0.43 7.94 13.22
CA GLN A 223 1.05 9.04 12.49
C GLN A 223 0.28 10.36 12.62
N GLY A 224 -0.84 10.39 13.36
CA GLY A 224 -1.69 11.57 13.52
C GLY A 224 -2.37 12.00 12.21
N ARG A 225 -2.76 11.03 11.35
CA ARG A 225 -3.49 11.30 10.12
C ARG A 225 -4.98 11.17 10.34
N ASP A 226 -5.77 11.96 9.62
CA ASP A 226 -7.22 11.89 9.68
C ASP A 226 -7.74 10.58 9.08
N ILE A 227 -8.80 10.06 9.66
CA ILE A 227 -9.47 8.86 9.18
C ILE A 227 -10.88 9.22 8.71
N PHE A 228 -11.12 8.97 7.44
CA PHE A 228 -12.41 9.13 6.77
C PHE A 228 -13.00 7.79 6.43
N VAL A 229 -14.29 7.63 6.57
CA VAL A 229 -14.94 6.34 6.40
C VAL A 229 -16.24 6.49 5.61
N ILE A 230 -16.41 5.68 4.58
CA ILE A 230 -17.70 5.52 3.90
C ILE A 230 -18.62 4.68 4.81
N PRO A 231 -19.76 5.25 5.29
CA PRO A 231 -20.73 4.49 6.06
C PRO A 231 -21.41 3.45 5.18
N GLY A 232 -21.77 2.32 5.77
CA GLY A 232 -22.48 1.28 5.04
C GLY A 232 -23.59 0.63 5.86
N GLU A 233 -24.29 -0.31 5.25
CA GLU A 233 -25.37 -1.04 5.88
C GLU A 233 -24.90 -1.83 7.09
N ILE A 234 -25.63 -1.74 8.20
CA ILE A 234 -25.25 -2.38 9.48
C ILE A 234 -25.24 -3.91 9.37
N SER A 235 -26.11 -4.46 8.53
CA SER A 235 -26.23 -5.89 8.29
C SER A 235 -25.21 -6.47 7.31
N ASP A 236 -24.47 -5.60 6.58
CA ASP A 236 -23.47 -6.03 5.62
C ASP A 236 -22.10 -6.20 6.29
N PRO A 237 -21.55 -7.43 6.32
CA PRO A 237 -20.24 -7.71 6.91
C PRO A 237 -19.07 -6.90 6.28
N LEU A 238 -19.22 -6.47 5.02
CA LEU A 238 -18.22 -5.65 4.33
C LEU A 238 -18.02 -4.28 4.99
N TYR A 239 -19.00 -3.80 5.73
CA TYR A 239 -18.94 -2.51 6.42
C TYR A 239 -18.75 -2.62 7.94
N GLU A 240 -18.62 -3.83 8.49
CA GLU A 240 -18.48 -4.01 9.95
C GLU A 240 -17.27 -3.25 10.52
N GLY A 241 -16.10 -3.38 9.87
CA GLY A 241 -14.88 -2.66 10.26
C GLY A 241 -15.00 -1.16 10.02
N SER A 242 -15.57 -0.74 8.87
CA SER A 242 -15.80 0.65 8.52
C SER A 242 -16.73 1.33 9.54
N ASN A 243 -17.89 0.75 9.81
CA ASN A 243 -18.87 1.29 10.77
C ASN A 243 -18.30 1.32 12.21
N ARG A 244 -17.43 0.37 12.57
CA ARG A 244 -16.73 0.41 13.85
C ARG A 244 -15.79 1.61 13.96
N LEU A 245 -15.04 1.93 12.90
CA LEU A 245 -14.16 3.10 12.90
C LEU A 245 -14.95 4.41 13.12
N ILE A 246 -16.14 4.54 12.50
CA ILE A 246 -17.02 5.71 12.73
C ILE A 246 -17.40 5.81 14.21
N ARG A 247 -17.80 4.69 14.83
CA ARG A 247 -18.11 4.65 16.27
C ARG A 247 -16.91 5.00 17.13
N ASP A 248 -15.71 4.65 16.69
CA ASP A 248 -14.45 4.91 17.40
C ASP A 248 -13.91 6.34 17.13
N GLY A 249 -14.64 7.18 16.35
CA GLY A 249 -14.39 8.60 16.16
C GLY A 249 -13.86 9.00 14.77
N ALA A 250 -13.81 8.07 13.81
CA ALA A 250 -13.47 8.43 12.43
C ALA A 250 -14.58 9.28 11.79
N ILE A 251 -14.20 10.14 10.87
CA ILE A 251 -15.11 11.06 10.17
C ILE A 251 -15.90 10.27 9.12
N ALA A 252 -17.22 10.17 9.30
CA ALA A 252 -18.09 9.62 8.29
C ALA A 252 -18.23 10.61 7.13
N ILE A 253 -18.04 10.13 5.90
CA ILE A 253 -18.10 10.96 4.70
C ILE A 253 -19.16 10.48 3.72
N THR A 254 -19.80 11.41 3.05
CA THR A 254 -20.82 11.19 2.03
C THR A 254 -20.52 11.93 0.74
N THR A 255 -19.65 12.92 0.82
CA THR A 255 -19.21 13.76 -0.31
C THR A 255 -17.69 13.93 -0.30
N PRO A 256 -17.06 14.27 -1.42
CA PRO A 256 -15.64 14.66 -1.45
C PRO A 256 -15.34 15.89 -0.59
N ALA A 257 -16.32 16.82 -0.45
CA ALA A 257 -16.17 18.03 0.36
C ALA A 257 -15.89 17.71 1.83
N ASP A 258 -16.46 16.62 2.37
CA ASP A 258 -16.24 16.19 3.75
C ASP A 258 -14.74 15.92 4.04
N ILE A 259 -13.96 15.59 3.01
CA ILE A 259 -12.50 15.40 3.09
C ILE A 259 -11.76 16.71 2.78
N LEU A 260 -12.14 17.36 1.68
CA LEU A 260 -11.36 18.49 1.14
C LEU A 260 -11.44 19.73 2.02
N CYS A 261 -12.55 19.94 2.73
CA CYS A 261 -12.73 21.06 3.64
C CYS A 261 -11.72 21.03 4.79
N GLU A 262 -11.31 19.85 5.26
CA GLU A 262 -10.29 19.70 6.31
C GLU A 262 -8.93 20.29 5.89
N TYR A 263 -8.63 20.30 4.57
CA TYR A 263 -7.32 20.70 4.05
C TYR A 263 -7.33 22.00 3.26
N ASN A 264 -8.50 22.52 2.88
CA ASN A 264 -8.60 23.69 2.02
C ASN A 264 -7.94 24.96 2.62
N CYS A 265 -8.00 25.12 3.92
CA CYS A 265 -7.36 26.27 4.60
C CYS A 265 -5.82 26.22 4.50
N TYR A 266 -5.24 25.02 4.41
CA TYR A 266 -3.79 24.82 4.34
C TYR A 266 -3.27 24.77 2.90
N TYR A 267 -4.12 24.32 1.94
CA TYR A 267 -3.76 24.11 0.54
C TYR A 267 -4.73 24.80 -0.43
N PRO A 268 -5.07 26.12 -0.23
CA PRO A 268 -6.05 26.79 -1.07
C PRO A 268 -5.61 26.95 -2.53
N HIS A 269 -4.29 26.85 -2.79
CA HIS A 269 -3.69 26.94 -4.12
C HIS A 269 -3.71 25.58 -4.88
N ARG A 270 -4.10 24.49 -4.20
CA ARG A 270 -4.13 23.13 -4.76
C ARG A 270 -5.53 22.62 -4.96
N LEU A 271 -6.48 23.06 -4.14
CA LEU A 271 -7.84 22.51 -4.13
C LEU A 271 -8.84 23.46 -4.80
N ASN A 272 -9.72 22.85 -5.60
CA ASN A 272 -10.95 23.47 -6.09
C ASN A 272 -12.14 22.71 -5.52
N LEU A 273 -12.95 23.37 -4.71
CA LEU A 273 -14.12 22.76 -4.08
C LEU A 273 -15.38 22.81 -4.95
N GLU A 274 -15.32 23.40 -6.15
CA GLU A 274 -16.49 23.50 -7.03
C GLU A 274 -17.01 22.09 -7.38
N GLY A 275 -18.28 21.85 -7.07
CA GLY A 275 -18.93 20.55 -7.27
C GLY A 275 -18.57 19.46 -6.26
N ALA A 276 -17.63 19.71 -5.33
CA ALA A 276 -17.23 18.71 -4.33
C ALA A 276 -18.35 18.37 -3.33
N GLU A 277 -19.30 19.27 -3.10
CA GLU A 277 -20.45 19.09 -2.19
C GLU A 277 -21.55 18.16 -2.75
N LEU A 278 -21.50 17.85 -4.05
CA LEU A 278 -22.52 16.98 -4.63
C LEU A 278 -22.36 15.55 -4.09
N PRO A 279 -23.45 14.85 -3.78
CA PRO A 279 -23.41 13.45 -3.39
C PRO A 279 -22.71 12.58 -4.45
N ILE A 280 -22.11 11.50 -4.03
CA ILE A 280 -21.52 10.52 -4.97
C ILE A 280 -22.69 9.85 -5.71
N ALA A 281 -22.89 10.24 -6.96
CA ALA A 281 -23.93 9.70 -7.81
C ALA A 281 -23.33 8.71 -8.81
N PHE A 282 -23.97 7.56 -8.94
CA PHE A 282 -23.53 6.49 -9.86
C PHE A 282 -24.25 6.65 -11.22
N SER A 283 -24.01 7.77 -11.93
CA SER A 283 -24.64 7.97 -13.23
C SER A 283 -24.09 7.05 -14.33
N ASP A 284 -22.89 6.53 -14.15
CA ASP A 284 -22.21 5.66 -15.11
C ASP A 284 -21.49 4.54 -14.36
N ALA A 285 -22.23 3.57 -13.81
CA ALA A 285 -21.62 2.31 -13.46
C ALA A 285 -21.07 1.71 -14.76
N PRO A 286 -19.75 1.44 -14.88
CA PRO A 286 -19.25 0.77 -16.07
C PRO A 286 -19.97 -0.55 -16.20
N THR A 287 -20.32 -0.88 -17.43
CA THR A 287 -20.84 -2.19 -17.77
C THR A 287 -19.77 -3.24 -17.39
N GLN A 288 -20.23 -4.47 -17.10
CA GLN A 288 -19.32 -5.59 -16.81
C GLN A 288 -18.23 -5.71 -17.90
N ASP A 289 -18.59 -5.39 -19.16
CA ASP A 289 -17.68 -5.42 -20.32
C ASP A 289 -16.52 -4.41 -20.23
N GLU A 290 -16.76 -3.19 -19.69
CA GLU A 290 -15.69 -2.20 -19.45
C GLU A 290 -14.77 -2.57 -18.29
N LEU A 291 -15.27 -3.33 -17.31
CA LEU A 291 -14.45 -3.88 -16.24
C LEU A 291 -13.62 -5.07 -16.74
N ASP A 292 -14.18 -5.87 -17.64
CA ASP A 292 -13.52 -7.05 -18.22
C ASP A 292 -12.46 -6.64 -19.25
N GLU A 293 -12.57 -5.47 -19.92
CA GLU A 293 -11.50 -4.89 -20.76
C GLU A 293 -10.28 -4.42 -19.95
N ILE A 294 -10.50 -4.00 -18.69
CA ILE A 294 -9.42 -3.59 -17.78
C ILE A 294 -8.89 -4.79 -16.98
N ILE A 295 -9.72 -5.84 -16.83
CA ILE A 295 -9.45 -7.04 -16.04
C ILE A 295 -9.67 -8.24 -16.97
N THR A 296 -8.66 -8.61 -17.77
CA THR A 296 -8.79 -9.77 -18.66
C THR A 296 -9.08 -11.06 -17.89
N PRO A 297 -10.03 -11.92 -18.41
CA PRO A 297 -10.53 -13.11 -17.69
C PRO A 297 -9.57 -14.28 -17.58
N GLU A 298 -8.34 -14.19 -18.07
CA GLU A 298 -7.42 -15.32 -18.20
C GLU A 298 -6.92 -15.93 -16.88
N PHE A 299 -7.36 -15.46 -15.71
CA PHE A 299 -6.75 -15.85 -14.43
C PHE A 299 -7.58 -16.77 -13.51
N GLU A 300 -8.78 -17.17 -13.88
CA GLU A 300 -9.49 -18.21 -13.12
C GLU A 300 -8.90 -19.62 -13.31
N THR A 301 -8.05 -19.81 -14.33
CA THR A 301 -7.55 -21.15 -14.69
C THR A 301 -6.17 -21.51 -14.14
N GLU A 302 -5.34 -20.56 -13.67
CA GLU A 302 -3.99 -20.88 -13.17
C GLU A 302 -3.90 -21.14 -11.65
N PHE A 303 -4.86 -20.74 -10.86
CA PHE A 303 -4.92 -21.05 -9.42
C PHE A 303 -6.06 -21.96 -8.99
N GLY A 304 -6.82 -22.52 -9.93
CA GLY A 304 -7.83 -23.55 -9.70
C GLY A 304 -7.26 -24.94 -9.35
N HIS A 305 -5.97 -25.11 -9.43
CA HIS A 305 -5.27 -26.24 -8.84
C HIS A 305 -4.46 -25.75 -7.65
N THR A 306 -5.05 -25.82 -6.45
CA THR A 306 -4.25 -26.10 -5.26
C THR A 306 -3.29 -27.22 -5.65
N PRO A 307 -1.96 -27.01 -5.63
CA PRO A 307 -1.06 -28.14 -5.73
C PRO A 307 -1.49 -29.05 -4.59
N LYS A 308 -2.00 -30.24 -4.91
CA LYS A 308 -2.04 -31.33 -3.96
C LYS A 308 -0.58 -31.54 -3.61
N ILE A 309 -0.13 -30.91 -2.54
CA ILE A 309 1.12 -31.26 -1.90
C ILE A 309 0.89 -32.71 -1.52
N ARG A 310 1.41 -33.62 -2.34
CA ARG A 310 1.68 -34.97 -1.91
C ARG A 310 2.75 -34.85 -0.84
N THR A 311 2.32 -34.56 0.35
CA THR A 311 3.17 -34.64 1.54
C THR A 311 3.33 -36.13 1.78
N ASP A 312 4.41 -36.69 1.25
CA ASP A 312 4.92 -37.93 1.76
C ASP A 312 5.46 -37.66 3.17
N LEU A 313 4.58 -37.84 4.15
CA LEU A 313 4.88 -37.62 5.56
C LEU A 313 5.91 -38.63 6.08
N SER A 314 6.28 -39.62 5.27
CA SER A 314 7.25 -40.65 5.66
C SER A 314 8.67 -40.11 5.80
N SER A 315 8.98 -38.98 5.14
CA SER A 315 10.30 -38.34 5.19
C SER A 315 10.47 -37.30 6.32
N LEU A 316 9.41 -37.01 7.08
CA LEU A 316 9.46 -36.04 8.18
C LEU A 316 9.93 -36.72 9.50
N SER A 317 10.73 -35.97 10.28
CA SER A 317 11.06 -36.39 11.65
C SER A 317 9.80 -36.49 12.52
N ALA A 318 9.86 -37.28 13.60
CA ALA A 318 8.72 -37.48 14.51
C ALA A 318 8.18 -36.14 15.06
N ASP A 319 9.05 -35.19 15.37
CA ASP A 319 8.68 -33.86 15.86
C ASP A 319 8.03 -32.99 14.78
N ALA A 320 8.50 -33.07 13.54
CA ALA A 320 7.91 -32.35 12.41
C ALA A 320 6.53 -32.93 12.04
N ARG A 321 6.32 -34.24 12.22
CA ARG A 321 5.03 -34.91 12.06
C ARG A 321 4.01 -34.47 13.10
N LEU A 322 4.44 -34.40 14.36
CA LEU A 322 3.62 -33.95 15.49
C LEU A 322 3.19 -32.48 15.34
N LEU A 323 4.09 -31.63 14.87
CA LEU A 323 3.79 -30.23 14.56
C LEU A 323 2.81 -30.12 13.39
N TYR A 324 3.02 -30.89 12.32
CA TYR A 324 2.11 -30.91 11.18
C TYR A 324 0.70 -31.36 11.55
N GLU A 325 0.57 -32.45 12.33
CA GLU A 325 -0.72 -32.95 12.81
C GLU A 325 -1.43 -31.96 13.76
N ARG A 326 -0.67 -31.26 14.58
CA ARG A 326 -1.23 -30.27 15.51
C ARG A 326 -1.69 -28.98 14.85
N PHE A 327 -1.05 -28.57 13.73
CA PHE A 327 -1.43 -27.38 12.95
C PHE A 327 -2.43 -27.70 11.82
N SER A 328 -2.53 -28.94 11.37
CA SER A 328 -3.52 -29.36 10.34
C SER A 328 -4.91 -29.62 10.91
N VAL A 329 -5.06 -29.77 12.23
CA VAL A 329 -6.37 -29.97 12.88
C VAL A 329 -7.08 -28.65 13.19
N SER A 330 -6.38 -27.50 13.19
CA SER A 330 -7.05 -26.20 13.15
C SER A 330 -7.39 -25.88 11.70
N LYS A 331 -8.59 -26.20 11.26
CA LYS A 331 -9.23 -25.63 10.06
C LYS A 331 -9.41 -24.12 10.23
N VAL A 332 -8.32 -23.41 10.23
CA VAL A 332 -8.28 -22.01 9.89
C VAL A 332 -7.73 -22.03 8.47
N ASP A 333 -8.60 -21.80 7.49
CA ASP A 333 -8.18 -21.61 6.12
C ASP A 333 -7.09 -20.54 6.12
N ALA A 334 -5.89 -20.90 5.66
CA ALA A 334 -4.72 -20.02 5.60
C ALA A 334 -4.95 -18.83 4.65
N PHE A 335 -6.16 -18.63 4.17
CA PHE A 335 -6.63 -17.54 3.32
C PHE A 335 -7.37 -16.42 4.08
N ASP A 336 -7.75 -16.64 5.35
CA ASP A 336 -8.50 -15.64 6.15
C ASP A 336 -7.61 -14.79 7.06
N ILE A 337 -6.28 -14.95 7.00
CA ILE A 337 -5.32 -14.12 7.74
C ILE A 337 -4.35 -13.47 6.75
N VAL A 338 -4.88 -12.65 5.84
CA VAL A 338 -4.07 -11.59 5.16
C VAL A 338 -4.99 -10.50 4.65
#